data_1a8d91986c6de874dfffa81f57db40d1
#
_entry.id   1a8d91986c6de874dfffa81f57db40d1
#
_cell.length_a   1.000
_cell.length_b   1.000
_cell.length_c   1.000
_cell.angle_alpha   90.00
_cell.angle_beta   90.00
_cell.angle_gamma   90.00
#
_symmetry.space_group_name_H-M   'P 1'
#
loop_
_entity.id
_entity.type
_entity.pdbx_description
1 polymer ?
#
loop_
_entity_poly.entity_id
_entity_poly.type
_entity_poly.pdbx_seq_one_letter_code
_entity_poly.pdbx_strand_id
1 'polypeptide(L)'
;DQETATDVDFANIEAIIAHEYFHNWTGNRITCRDWFQLCLKEGLTVFRDHEFSADQRSRGVRRIAEVRTLRAHQFPEDQGPLAHPVRPRRYREINNFYTATVYEKGSEVVRMIRTIVGATAFRAGMDLYFERHDGQAVTIEDFVRVFEDASGLDLSQFALWYHQAGTPNLTVSSSYNPANREFTLEIEQSVPPTPSESRKRLLHIPLAFGLVGADGKPLAYDEVEGATVEDGVIHIRKRRHVVRFKGVSERPAVSLNRGFSAPVTLSAEQRPEDLFFLASHDSDAFARWQAVNTLFTDALIAAFRQALAGGRPHFPARLSALAGRIAGDETLEAAYRALALALPGEADIARDIGTNVDPDAIFSAREALVLAVATANEAPMRALYERLRDDGAFSPDAASAGRRALRNILLDYLCVLPGGVELAARHFHAANNMTDRAAALMALAHRHRGSPQAAEALSAFEARYGSDPLVMDKWF
;
A
#
# COMPACT_ATOMS: atom_id res chain seq x y z
N ASP A 1 -5.40 -5.13 25.97
CA ASP A 1 -6.23 -3.97 26.31
C ASP A 1 -5.56 -2.65 25.87
N GLN A 2 -6.19 -1.52 26.09
CA GLN A 2 -5.71 -0.19 25.68
C GLN A 2 -4.39 0.24 26.33
N GLU A 3 -4.02 -0.35 27.45
CA GLU A 3 -2.79 -0.01 28.19
C GLU A 3 -1.57 -0.72 27.60
N THR A 4 -1.77 -1.83 26.88
CA THR A 4 -0.70 -2.71 26.38
C THR A 4 -0.71 -2.86 24.87
N ALA A 5 -1.85 -2.66 24.21
CA ALA A 5 -2.04 -2.82 22.77
C ALA A 5 -2.29 -1.46 22.09
N THR A 6 -1.64 -1.26 20.95
CA THR A 6 -1.86 -0.13 20.06
C THR A 6 -3.07 -0.37 19.15
N ASP A 7 -3.55 0.67 18.47
CA ASP A 7 -4.61 0.54 17.45
C ASP A 7 -4.21 -0.42 16.33
N VAL A 8 -2.91 -0.49 16.00
CA VAL A 8 -2.37 -1.46 15.03
C VAL A 8 -2.49 -2.89 15.57
N ASP A 9 -2.19 -3.10 16.86
CA ASP A 9 -2.34 -4.43 17.49
C ASP A 9 -3.82 -4.86 17.47
N PHE A 10 -4.77 -3.96 17.81
CA PHE A 10 -6.20 -4.26 17.74
C PHE A 10 -6.63 -4.64 16.32
N ALA A 11 -6.19 -3.87 15.30
CA ALA A 11 -6.52 -4.16 13.90
C ALA A 11 -5.92 -5.50 13.42
N ASN A 12 -4.69 -5.82 13.86
CA ASN A 12 -4.03 -7.08 13.52
C ASN A 12 -4.72 -8.29 14.18
N ILE A 13 -5.10 -8.18 15.46
CA ILE A 13 -5.85 -9.24 16.17
C ILE A 13 -7.19 -9.48 15.46
N GLU A 14 -7.92 -8.43 15.10
CA GLU A 14 -9.17 -8.51 14.34
C GLU A 14 -8.99 -9.24 13.00
N ALA A 15 -7.95 -8.87 12.25
CA ALA A 15 -7.63 -9.49 10.97
C ALA A 15 -7.25 -10.98 11.11
N ILE A 16 -6.42 -11.32 12.11
CA ILE A 16 -6.02 -12.72 12.38
C ILE A 16 -7.23 -13.57 12.78
N ILE A 17 -8.10 -13.07 13.66
CA ILE A 17 -9.32 -13.78 14.04
C ILE A 17 -10.21 -14.02 12.82
N ALA A 18 -10.36 -13.03 11.94
CA ALA A 18 -11.11 -13.18 10.69
C ALA A 18 -10.47 -14.21 9.76
N HIS A 19 -9.14 -14.21 9.63
CA HIS A 19 -8.37 -15.17 8.84
C HIS A 19 -8.63 -16.60 9.34
N GLU A 20 -8.43 -16.87 10.62
CA GLU A 20 -8.65 -18.19 11.20
C GLU A 20 -10.12 -18.63 11.13
N TYR A 21 -11.06 -17.70 11.29
CA TYR A 21 -12.48 -18.01 11.11
C TYR A 21 -12.80 -18.40 9.67
N PHE A 22 -12.25 -17.72 8.68
CA PHE A 22 -12.47 -18.04 7.27
C PHE A 22 -11.89 -19.39 6.86
N HIS A 23 -10.85 -19.87 7.53
CA HIS A 23 -10.31 -21.21 7.27
C HIS A 23 -11.33 -22.34 7.51
N ASN A 24 -12.40 -22.10 8.28
CA ASN A 24 -13.48 -23.07 8.42
C ASN A 24 -14.02 -23.55 7.05
N TRP A 25 -14.16 -22.64 6.10
CA TRP A 25 -14.62 -22.97 4.75
C TRP A 25 -13.46 -23.23 3.81
N THR A 26 -12.54 -22.28 3.73
CA THR A 26 -11.43 -22.30 2.78
C THR A 26 -10.15 -22.76 3.45
N GLY A 27 -10.03 -24.08 3.58
CA GLY A 27 -8.94 -24.77 4.27
C GLY A 27 -9.43 -26.03 4.99
N ASN A 28 -10.57 -25.95 5.70
CA ASN A 28 -11.11 -27.09 6.47
C ASN A 28 -12.18 -27.84 5.66
N ARG A 29 -13.29 -27.17 5.28
CA ARG A 29 -14.36 -27.83 4.52
C ARG A 29 -13.95 -28.14 3.09
N ILE A 30 -13.29 -27.17 2.41
CA ILE A 30 -12.61 -27.39 1.14
C ILE A 30 -11.12 -27.30 1.45
N THR A 31 -10.42 -28.43 1.40
CA THR A 31 -9.01 -28.50 1.75
C THR A 31 -8.09 -28.60 0.53
N CYS A 32 -6.80 -28.39 0.74
CA CYS A 32 -5.79 -28.54 -0.29
C CYS A 32 -5.48 -30.02 -0.52
N ARG A 33 -5.43 -30.47 -1.79
CA ARG A 33 -5.07 -31.85 -2.13
C ARG A 33 -3.66 -32.22 -1.67
N ASP A 34 -2.75 -31.28 -1.73
CA ASP A 34 -1.35 -31.44 -1.34
C ASP A 34 -0.74 -30.09 -0.94
N TRP A 35 0.46 -30.10 -0.38
CA TRP A 35 1.17 -28.91 0.08
C TRP A 35 1.45 -27.87 -1.03
N PHE A 36 1.57 -28.31 -2.29
CA PHE A 36 1.79 -27.37 -3.40
C PHE A 36 0.57 -26.50 -3.69
N GLN A 37 -0.61 -26.86 -3.20
CA GLN A 37 -1.85 -26.10 -3.32
C GLN A 37 -2.05 -25.09 -2.17
N LEU A 38 -1.07 -24.90 -1.28
CA LEU A 38 -1.24 -24.13 -0.04
C LEU A 38 -1.79 -22.72 -0.29
N CYS A 39 -1.38 -22.04 -1.37
CA CYS A 39 -1.89 -20.72 -1.73
C CYS A 39 -3.42 -20.71 -1.96
N LEU A 40 -4.03 -21.88 -2.26
CA LEU A 40 -5.46 -22.00 -2.43
C LEU A 40 -6.24 -21.73 -1.13
N LYS A 41 -5.68 -22.14 0.01
CA LYS A 41 -6.28 -21.80 1.30
C LYS A 41 -5.71 -20.48 1.86
N GLU A 42 -4.40 -20.28 1.86
CA GLU A 42 -3.79 -19.10 2.45
C GLU A 42 -4.05 -17.83 1.63
N GLY A 43 -3.78 -17.83 0.32
CA GLY A 43 -4.02 -16.68 -0.53
C GLY A 43 -5.49 -16.27 -0.59
N LEU A 44 -6.42 -17.24 -0.67
CA LEU A 44 -7.86 -16.94 -0.65
C LEU A 44 -8.30 -16.41 0.72
N THR A 45 -7.78 -16.96 1.82
CA THR A 45 -8.15 -16.53 3.16
C THR A 45 -7.57 -15.15 3.49
N VAL A 46 -6.32 -14.85 3.08
CA VAL A 46 -5.74 -13.49 3.16
C VAL A 46 -6.58 -12.49 2.35
N PHE A 47 -6.99 -12.84 1.13
CA PHE A 47 -7.90 -11.97 0.37
C PHE A 47 -9.20 -11.68 1.14
N ARG A 48 -9.78 -12.67 1.81
CA ARG A 48 -11.02 -12.53 2.56
C ARG A 48 -10.85 -11.72 3.85
N ASP A 49 -9.77 -11.93 4.61
CA ASP A 49 -9.49 -11.13 5.80
C ASP A 49 -9.18 -9.67 5.45
N HIS A 50 -8.52 -9.41 4.33
CA HIS A 50 -8.33 -8.08 3.77
C HIS A 50 -9.67 -7.38 3.46
N GLU A 51 -10.59 -8.07 2.78
CA GLU A 51 -11.92 -7.51 2.47
C GLU A 51 -12.74 -7.30 3.75
N PHE A 52 -12.68 -8.23 4.72
CA PHE A 52 -13.32 -8.06 6.02
C PHE A 52 -12.76 -6.83 6.77
N SER A 53 -11.45 -6.71 6.89
CA SER A 53 -10.81 -5.56 7.54
C SER A 53 -11.14 -4.24 6.85
N ALA A 54 -11.25 -4.25 5.50
CA ALA A 54 -11.66 -3.10 4.71
C ALA A 54 -13.10 -2.67 5.01
N ASP A 55 -14.00 -3.64 5.22
CA ASP A 55 -15.42 -3.38 5.56
C ASP A 55 -15.59 -2.91 7.02
N GLN A 56 -14.76 -3.40 7.95
CA GLN A 56 -14.81 -2.98 9.35
C GLN A 56 -14.14 -1.63 9.61
N ARG A 57 -13.19 -1.23 8.80
CA ARG A 57 -12.36 -0.04 9.05
C ARG A 57 -12.42 0.94 7.88
N SER A 58 -11.34 1.05 7.10
CA SER A 58 -11.27 1.93 5.92
C SER A 58 -10.67 1.16 4.75
N ARG A 59 -11.43 1.02 3.68
CA ARG A 59 -11.01 0.29 2.48
C ARG A 59 -9.75 0.89 1.86
N GLY A 60 -9.68 2.21 1.74
CA GLY A 60 -8.51 2.89 1.18
C GLY A 60 -7.26 2.72 2.04
N VAL A 61 -7.38 2.92 3.34
CA VAL A 61 -6.28 2.79 4.31
C VAL A 61 -5.79 1.35 4.38
N ARG A 62 -6.72 0.38 4.44
CA ARG A 62 -6.36 -1.04 4.47
C ARG A 62 -5.62 -1.43 3.19
N ARG A 63 -6.13 -1.04 2.01
CA ARG A 63 -5.49 -1.34 0.73
C ARG A 63 -4.06 -0.80 0.63
N ILE A 64 -3.83 0.41 1.08
CA ILE A 64 -2.48 1.01 1.11
C ILE A 64 -1.55 0.20 2.04
N ALA A 65 -2.02 -0.19 3.22
CA ALA A 65 -1.23 -0.99 4.16
C ALA A 65 -0.84 -2.35 3.57
N GLU A 66 -1.78 -3.07 2.93
CA GLU A 66 -1.56 -4.34 2.24
C GLU A 66 -0.50 -4.20 1.14
N VAL A 67 -0.61 -3.18 0.29
CA VAL A 67 0.36 -2.93 -0.78
C VAL A 67 1.74 -2.60 -0.23
N ARG A 68 1.82 -1.83 0.87
CA ARG A 68 3.10 -1.55 1.53
C ARG A 68 3.75 -2.83 2.06
N THR A 69 2.99 -3.71 2.69
CA THR A 69 3.45 -5.03 3.15
C THR A 69 3.94 -5.88 1.98
N LEU A 70 3.15 -5.98 0.91
CA LEU A 70 3.52 -6.71 -0.30
C LEU A 70 4.85 -6.21 -0.90
N ARG A 71 5.00 -4.89 -1.06
CA ARG A 71 6.21 -4.28 -1.60
C ARG A 71 7.42 -4.42 -0.69
N ALA A 72 7.23 -4.39 0.63
CA ALA A 72 8.32 -4.50 1.60
C ALA A 72 8.84 -5.94 1.75
N HIS A 73 7.99 -6.95 1.61
CA HIS A 73 8.33 -8.34 1.88
C HIS A 73 8.29 -9.23 0.63
N GLN A 74 7.20 -9.20 -0.12
CA GLN A 74 7.01 -10.11 -1.25
C GLN A 74 7.81 -9.69 -2.50
N PHE A 75 7.89 -8.42 -2.84
CA PHE A 75 8.68 -7.97 -3.99
C PHE A 75 10.18 -8.32 -3.84
N PRO A 76 10.84 -8.08 -2.69
CA PRO A 76 12.21 -8.54 -2.49
C PRO A 76 12.36 -10.06 -2.56
N GLU A 77 11.40 -10.83 -2.03
CA GLU A 77 11.39 -12.29 -2.13
C GLU A 77 11.31 -12.76 -3.58
N ASP A 78 10.42 -12.14 -4.37
CA ASP A 78 10.16 -12.50 -5.78
C ASP A 78 11.31 -12.07 -6.72
N GLN A 79 12.15 -11.14 -6.29
CA GLN A 79 13.32 -10.63 -7.02
C GLN A 79 14.64 -11.22 -6.50
N GLY A 80 14.57 -11.98 -5.42
CA GLY A 80 15.73 -12.55 -4.73
C GLY A 80 16.10 -13.96 -5.18
N PRO A 81 17.13 -14.54 -4.56
CA PRO A 81 17.62 -15.88 -4.89
C PRO A 81 16.64 -17.02 -4.55
N LEU A 82 15.65 -16.74 -3.68
CA LEU A 82 14.63 -17.69 -3.27
C LEU A 82 13.30 -17.50 -4.01
N ALA A 83 13.29 -16.70 -5.08
CA ALA A 83 12.10 -16.48 -5.89
C ALA A 83 11.45 -17.79 -6.35
N HIS A 84 10.16 -17.92 -6.14
CA HIS A 84 9.37 -19.10 -6.47
C HIS A 84 7.96 -18.69 -6.90
N PRO A 85 7.24 -19.53 -7.67
CA PRO A 85 5.86 -19.22 -8.04
C PRO A 85 4.92 -19.31 -6.84
N VAL A 86 3.74 -18.68 -6.94
CA VAL A 86 2.67 -18.74 -5.93
C VAL A 86 2.29 -20.20 -5.61
N ARG A 87 2.34 -21.08 -6.63
CA ARG A 87 2.31 -22.53 -6.47
C ARG A 87 3.74 -23.05 -6.58
N PRO A 88 4.47 -23.27 -5.47
CA PRO A 88 5.82 -23.83 -5.48
C PRO A 88 5.85 -25.21 -6.14
N ARG A 89 6.97 -25.56 -6.78
CA ARG A 89 7.12 -26.85 -7.46
C ARG A 89 8.02 -27.82 -6.70
N ARG A 90 8.71 -27.34 -5.66
CA ARG A 90 9.65 -28.09 -4.85
C ARG A 90 9.83 -27.43 -3.49
N TYR A 91 10.23 -28.22 -2.52
CA TYR A 91 10.57 -27.75 -1.17
C TYR A 91 11.64 -28.68 -0.58
N ARG A 92 12.30 -28.23 0.46
CA ARG A 92 13.22 -29.05 1.28
C ARG A 92 12.57 -29.44 2.60
N GLU A 93 11.79 -28.54 3.18
CA GLU A 93 11.03 -28.74 4.40
C GLU A 93 9.69 -28.01 4.29
N ILE A 94 8.71 -28.41 5.07
CA ILE A 94 7.34 -27.88 5.01
C ILE A 94 7.30 -26.37 5.23
N ASN A 95 8.12 -25.85 6.12
CA ASN A 95 8.19 -24.39 6.39
C ASN A 95 8.50 -23.55 5.16
N ASN A 96 9.08 -24.12 4.10
CA ASN A 96 9.35 -23.39 2.87
C ASN A 96 8.09 -22.94 2.11
N PHE A 97 6.91 -23.44 2.46
CA PHE A 97 5.64 -23.02 1.86
C PHE A 97 5.07 -21.74 2.49
N TYR A 98 5.49 -21.38 3.71
CA TYR A 98 4.96 -20.24 4.45
C TYR A 98 5.72 -18.97 4.09
N THR A 99 5.42 -18.39 2.92
CA THR A 99 6.15 -17.28 2.31
C THR A 99 5.21 -16.14 1.94
N ALA A 100 5.73 -14.92 1.85
CA ALA A 100 4.96 -13.77 1.38
C ALA A 100 4.42 -14.00 -0.05
N THR A 101 5.11 -14.80 -0.87
CA THR A 101 4.64 -15.15 -2.21
C THR A 101 3.38 -16.03 -2.17
N VAL A 102 3.33 -17.02 -1.28
CA VAL A 102 2.17 -17.91 -1.15
C VAL A 102 0.97 -17.18 -0.55
N TYR A 103 1.19 -16.35 0.46
CA TYR A 103 0.16 -15.62 1.21
C TYR A 103 -0.24 -14.32 0.49
N GLU A 104 0.65 -13.35 0.44
CA GLU A 104 0.35 -12.00 -0.02
C GLU A 104 0.17 -11.93 -1.55
N LYS A 105 1.13 -12.47 -2.33
CA LYS A 105 0.94 -12.54 -3.78
C LYS A 105 -0.20 -13.48 -4.15
N GLY A 106 -0.40 -14.57 -3.40
CA GLY A 106 -1.56 -15.44 -3.55
C GLY A 106 -2.89 -14.70 -3.42
N SER A 107 -3.02 -13.80 -2.44
CA SER A 107 -4.21 -12.96 -2.26
C SER A 107 -4.40 -11.96 -3.42
N GLU A 108 -3.30 -11.39 -3.93
CA GLU A 108 -3.36 -10.50 -5.09
C GLU A 108 -3.80 -11.24 -6.36
N VAL A 109 -3.41 -12.51 -6.53
CA VAL A 109 -3.90 -13.32 -7.65
C VAL A 109 -5.41 -13.53 -7.55
N VAL A 110 -5.95 -13.80 -6.36
CA VAL A 110 -7.41 -13.87 -6.16
C VAL A 110 -8.10 -12.54 -6.45
N ARG A 111 -7.51 -11.43 -5.99
CA ARG A 111 -8.01 -10.08 -6.26
C ARG A 111 -8.04 -9.77 -7.76
N MET A 112 -7.00 -10.17 -8.50
CA MET A 112 -6.97 -10.00 -9.96
C MET A 112 -8.05 -10.85 -10.67
N ILE A 113 -8.35 -12.07 -10.20
CA ILE A 113 -9.48 -12.84 -10.75
C ILE A 113 -10.77 -12.01 -10.61
N ARG A 114 -11.05 -11.48 -9.41
CA ARG A 114 -12.23 -10.63 -9.19
C ARG A 114 -12.23 -9.39 -10.10
N THR A 115 -11.10 -8.78 -10.34
CA THR A 115 -10.97 -7.62 -11.24
C THR A 115 -11.27 -8.00 -12.69
N ILE A 116 -10.81 -9.17 -13.14
CA ILE A 116 -10.99 -9.64 -14.52
C ILE A 116 -12.41 -10.09 -14.80
N VAL A 117 -13.00 -10.88 -13.90
CA VAL A 117 -14.34 -11.47 -14.13
C VAL A 117 -15.48 -10.56 -13.66
N GLY A 118 -15.16 -9.50 -12.88
CA GLY A 118 -16.14 -8.64 -12.24
C GLY A 118 -16.75 -9.22 -10.98
N ALA A 119 -17.33 -8.35 -10.14
CA ALA A 119 -17.83 -8.73 -8.81
C ALA A 119 -18.95 -9.78 -8.85
N THR A 120 -19.85 -9.67 -9.82
CA THR A 120 -21.00 -10.60 -9.96
C THR A 120 -20.56 -12.01 -10.34
N ALA A 121 -19.71 -12.14 -11.36
CA ALA A 121 -19.19 -13.44 -11.77
C ALA A 121 -18.22 -14.02 -10.73
N PHE A 122 -17.47 -13.17 -10.02
CA PHE A 122 -16.63 -13.63 -8.91
C PHE A 122 -17.47 -14.24 -7.79
N ARG A 123 -18.59 -13.61 -7.41
CA ARG A 123 -19.51 -14.17 -6.41
C ARG A 123 -20.10 -15.50 -6.88
N ALA A 124 -20.58 -15.58 -8.12
CA ALA A 124 -21.11 -16.79 -8.69
C ALA A 124 -20.05 -17.92 -8.75
N GLY A 125 -18.80 -17.60 -9.09
CA GLY A 125 -17.68 -18.54 -9.05
C GLY A 125 -17.39 -19.07 -7.65
N MET A 126 -17.45 -18.19 -6.63
CA MET A 126 -17.31 -18.63 -5.24
C MET A 126 -18.47 -19.54 -4.79
N ASP A 127 -19.70 -19.23 -5.18
CA ASP A 127 -20.85 -20.09 -4.87
C ASP A 127 -20.69 -21.48 -5.54
N LEU A 128 -20.25 -21.52 -6.82
CA LEU A 128 -19.91 -22.78 -7.52
C LEU A 128 -18.76 -23.53 -6.85
N TYR A 129 -17.77 -22.83 -6.31
CA TYR A 129 -16.64 -23.45 -5.60
C TYR A 129 -17.12 -24.22 -4.37
N PHE A 130 -18.02 -23.62 -3.58
CA PHE A 130 -18.62 -24.31 -2.44
C PHE A 130 -19.57 -25.44 -2.87
N GLU A 131 -20.42 -25.19 -3.86
CA GLU A 131 -21.36 -26.21 -4.36
C GLU A 131 -20.67 -27.48 -4.87
N ARG A 132 -19.58 -27.33 -5.63
CA ARG A 132 -18.88 -28.44 -6.27
C ARG A 132 -17.90 -29.17 -5.34
N HIS A 133 -17.29 -28.44 -4.42
CA HIS A 133 -16.09 -28.89 -3.74
C HIS A 133 -16.21 -28.99 -2.21
N ASP A 134 -17.38 -28.73 -1.64
CA ASP A 134 -17.59 -28.91 -0.21
C ASP A 134 -17.26 -30.35 0.23
N GLY A 135 -16.40 -30.49 1.24
CA GLY A 135 -15.92 -31.79 1.73
C GLY A 135 -14.83 -32.44 0.87
N GLN A 136 -14.28 -31.74 -0.12
CA GLN A 136 -13.24 -32.27 -1.02
C GLN A 136 -11.86 -31.68 -0.78
N ALA A 137 -10.83 -32.39 -1.25
CA ALA A 137 -9.47 -31.92 -1.37
C ALA A 137 -9.20 -31.52 -2.84
N VAL A 138 -8.88 -30.25 -3.07
CA VAL A 138 -8.91 -29.62 -4.39
C VAL A 138 -7.57 -29.01 -4.81
N THR A 139 -7.49 -28.63 -6.09
CA THR A 139 -6.34 -27.99 -6.70
C THR A 139 -6.64 -26.57 -7.11
N ILE A 140 -5.59 -25.81 -7.48
CA ILE A 140 -5.73 -24.48 -8.06
C ILE A 140 -6.51 -24.52 -9.37
N GLU A 141 -6.34 -25.57 -10.16
CA GLU A 141 -7.06 -25.76 -11.42
C GLU A 141 -8.57 -25.87 -11.19
N ASP A 142 -9.01 -26.58 -10.13
CA ASP A 142 -10.41 -26.65 -9.73
C ASP A 142 -10.96 -25.27 -9.34
N PHE A 143 -10.17 -24.49 -8.60
CA PHE A 143 -10.52 -23.13 -8.19
C PHE A 143 -10.64 -22.16 -9.38
N VAL A 144 -9.68 -22.17 -10.30
CA VAL A 144 -9.74 -21.31 -11.50
C VAL A 144 -10.92 -21.66 -12.39
N ARG A 145 -11.21 -22.98 -12.54
CA ARG A 145 -12.29 -23.48 -13.37
C ARG A 145 -13.66 -22.95 -12.99
N VAL A 146 -13.97 -22.78 -11.71
CA VAL A 146 -15.28 -22.25 -11.30
C VAL A 146 -15.48 -20.79 -11.76
N PHE A 147 -14.42 -20.03 -11.88
CA PHE A 147 -14.52 -18.65 -12.40
C PHE A 147 -14.60 -18.62 -13.93
N GLU A 148 -13.94 -19.54 -14.63
CA GLU A 148 -14.14 -19.72 -16.08
C GLU A 148 -15.59 -20.07 -16.38
N ASP A 149 -16.15 -21.02 -15.64
CA ASP A 149 -17.54 -21.46 -15.82
C ASP A 149 -18.56 -20.37 -15.45
N ALA A 150 -18.28 -19.59 -14.41
CA ALA A 150 -19.18 -18.52 -13.96
C ALA A 150 -19.15 -17.28 -14.87
N SER A 151 -18.00 -16.98 -15.48
CA SER A 151 -17.80 -15.77 -16.31
C SER A 151 -17.86 -16.03 -17.80
N GLY A 152 -17.61 -17.27 -18.24
CA GLY A 152 -17.42 -17.63 -19.65
C GLY A 152 -16.08 -17.16 -20.24
N LEU A 153 -15.14 -16.65 -19.40
CA LEU A 153 -13.85 -16.15 -19.83
C LEU A 153 -12.78 -17.25 -19.79
N ASP A 154 -11.88 -17.24 -20.77
CA ASP A 154 -10.67 -18.08 -20.75
C ASP A 154 -9.61 -17.45 -19.83
N LEU A 155 -9.30 -18.12 -18.72
CA LEU A 155 -8.29 -17.73 -17.74
C LEU A 155 -6.96 -18.48 -17.90
N SER A 156 -6.75 -19.23 -18.98
CA SER A 156 -5.56 -20.06 -19.20
C SER A 156 -4.25 -19.26 -19.18
N GLN A 157 -4.23 -18.06 -19.80
CA GLN A 157 -3.07 -17.15 -19.71
C GLN A 157 -2.93 -16.55 -18.30
N PHE A 158 -4.05 -16.24 -17.65
CA PHE A 158 -4.05 -15.72 -16.28
C PHE A 158 -3.49 -16.74 -15.28
N ALA A 159 -3.77 -18.04 -15.45
CA ALA A 159 -3.28 -19.10 -14.58
C ALA A 159 -1.74 -19.15 -14.46
N LEU A 160 -1.00 -18.51 -15.38
CA LEU A 160 0.45 -18.35 -15.28
C LEU A 160 0.90 -17.61 -14.01
N TRP A 161 0.05 -16.77 -13.41
CA TRP A 161 0.35 -16.12 -12.13
C TRP A 161 0.60 -17.12 -10.99
N TYR A 162 -0.04 -18.27 -11.04
CA TYR A 162 0.22 -19.35 -10.08
C TYR A 162 1.49 -20.14 -10.38
N HIS A 163 1.94 -20.15 -11.65
CA HIS A 163 2.97 -21.09 -12.12
C HIS A 163 4.31 -20.45 -12.44
N GLN A 164 4.39 -19.12 -12.48
CA GLN A 164 5.59 -18.38 -12.86
C GLN A 164 6.02 -17.44 -11.74
N ALA A 165 7.30 -17.52 -11.34
CA ALA A 165 7.90 -16.60 -10.38
C ALA A 165 8.25 -15.25 -10.99
N GLY A 166 8.53 -14.27 -10.17
CA GLY A 166 9.02 -12.95 -10.56
C GLY A 166 7.93 -11.89 -10.63
N THR A 167 8.28 -10.67 -10.30
CA THR A 167 7.41 -9.49 -10.36
C THR A 167 7.46 -8.90 -11.78
N PRO A 168 6.32 -8.79 -12.48
CA PRO A 168 6.29 -8.16 -13.80
C PRO A 168 6.58 -6.67 -13.72
N ASN A 169 7.24 -6.14 -14.76
CA ASN A 169 7.43 -4.72 -14.98
C ASN A 169 6.51 -4.23 -16.08
N LEU A 170 5.82 -3.13 -15.84
CA LEU A 170 5.10 -2.36 -16.84
C LEU A 170 5.79 -1.02 -17.07
N THR A 171 6.17 -0.73 -18.31
CA THR A 171 6.64 0.59 -18.73
C THR A 171 5.53 1.26 -19.51
N VAL A 172 5.16 2.48 -19.13
CA VAL A 172 4.05 3.22 -19.76
C VAL A 172 4.51 4.60 -20.17
N SER A 173 4.27 4.93 -21.43
CA SER A 173 4.35 6.31 -21.93
C SER A 173 2.99 6.76 -22.46
N SER A 174 2.76 8.07 -22.50
CA SER A 174 1.50 8.64 -22.96
C SER A 174 1.68 9.82 -23.88
N SER A 175 0.75 10.00 -24.80
CA SER A 175 0.69 11.18 -25.68
C SER A 175 -0.77 11.61 -25.92
N TYR A 176 -0.97 12.89 -26.20
CA TYR A 176 -2.28 13.44 -26.55
C TYR A 176 -2.19 14.27 -27.83
N ASN A 177 -3.06 13.95 -28.78
CA ASN A 177 -3.22 14.69 -30.02
C ASN A 177 -4.54 15.49 -29.97
N PRO A 178 -4.48 16.83 -29.75
CA PRO A 178 -5.70 17.65 -29.64
C PRO A 178 -6.46 17.77 -30.98
N ALA A 179 -5.78 17.66 -32.14
CA ALA A 179 -6.44 17.76 -33.43
C ALA A 179 -7.39 16.58 -33.68
N ASN A 180 -7.01 15.40 -33.25
CA ASN A 180 -7.81 14.16 -33.37
C ASN A 180 -8.60 13.84 -32.11
N ARG A 181 -8.43 14.61 -31.01
CA ARG A 181 -8.97 14.30 -29.69
C ARG A 181 -8.63 12.86 -29.26
N GLU A 182 -7.38 12.45 -29.49
CA GLU A 182 -6.90 11.10 -29.25
C GLU A 182 -5.85 11.11 -28.13
N PHE A 183 -6.08 10.29 -27.11
CA PHE A 183 -5.11 9.99 -26.06
C PHE A 183 -4.57 8.58 -26.26
N THR A 184 -3.25 8.43 -26.26
CA THR A 184 -2.58 7.15 -26.50
C THR A 184 -1.75 6.76 -25.28
N LEU A 185 -1.88 5.48 -24.86
CA LEU A 185 -0.99 4.82 -23.92
C LEU A 185 -0.19 3.76 -24.67
N GLU A 186 1.12 3.82 -24.58
CA GLU A 186 2.01 2.72 -24.98
C GLU A 186 2.44 1.97 -23.73
N ILE A 187 2.12 0.68 -23.66
CA ILE A 187 2.35 -0.17 -22.49
C ILE A 187 3.20 -1.36 -22.91
N GLU A 188 4.33 -1.55 -22.25
CA GLU A 188 5.19 -2.70 -22.46
C GLU A 188 5.30 -3.52 -21.16
N GLN A 189 5.08 -4.84 -21.25
CA GLN A 189 5.32 -5.76 -20.15
C GLN A 189 6.59 -6.57 -20.33
N SER A 190 7.30 -6.77 -19.24
CA SER A 190 8.42 -7.72 -19.15
C SER A 190 8.39 -8.42 -17.80
N VAL A 191 8.90 -9.65 -17.75
CA VAL A 191 9.10 -10.38 -16.49
C VAL A 191 10.57 -10.76 -16.41
N PRO A 192 11.32 -10.26 -15.39
CA PRO A 192 12.73 -10.59 -15.25
C PRO A 192 12.96 -12.09 -15.06
N PRO A 193 14.08 -12.64 -15.54
CA PRO A 193 14.50 -14.00 -15.20
C PRO A 193 14.63 -14.19 -13.69
N THR A 194 14.27 -15.37 -13.20
CA THR A 194 14.49 -15.76 -11.81
C THR A 194 15.41 -17.00 -11.75
N PRO A 195 16.04 -17.33 -10.61
CA PRO A 195 17.02 -18.42 -10.53
C PRO A 195 16.53 -19.78 -11.04
N SER A 196 15.23 -20.06 -10.90
CA SER A 196 14.63 -21.32 -11.37
C SER A 196 13.98 -21.24 -12.75
N GLU A 197 13.83 -20.03 -13.32
CA GLU A 197 13.09 -19.79 -14.57
C GLU A 197 13.72 -18.67 -15.40
N SER A 198 14.63 -19.03 -16.30
CA SER A 198 15.33 -18.06 -17.17
C SER A 198 14.46 -17.54 -18.31
N ARG A 199 13.42 -18.30 -18.72
CA ARG A 199 12.48 -17.92 -19.79
C ARG A 199 11.12 -17.66 -19.19
N LYS A 200 10.58 -16.48 -19.46
CA LYS A 200 9.28 -16.02 -18.94
C LYS A 200 8.25 -15.93 -20.07
N ARG A 201 7.03 -16.30 -19.73
CA ARG A 201 5.85 -16.12 -20.57
C ARG A 201 5.17 -14.80 -20.24
N LEU A 202 4.45 -14.23 -21.19
CA LEU A 202 3.65 -13.02 -20.98
C LEU A 202 2.43 -13.34 -20.12
N LEU A 203 2.19 -12.50 -19.13
CA LEU A 203 1.07 -12.63 -18.21
C LEU A 203 -0.15 -11.87 -18.72
N HIS A 204 -1.33 -12.26 -18.27
CA HIS A 204 -2.53 -11.43 -18.38
C HIS A 204 -2.57 -10.52 -17.13
N ILE A 205 -2.35 -9.22 -17.33
CA ILE A 205 -2.29 -8.22 -16.26
C ILE A 205 -3.49 -7.29 -16.37
N PRO A 206 -4.41 -7.25 -15.38
CA PRO A 206 -5.52 -6.32 -15.35
C PRO A 206 -5.07 -4.96 -14.81
N LEU A 207 -4.86 -3.98 -15.67
CA LEU A 207 -4.40 -2.65 -15.29
C LEU A 207 -5.58 -1.68 -15.17
N ALA A 208 -6.05 -1.43 -13.95
CA ALA A 208 -7.08 -0.43 -13.71
C ALA A 208 -6.52 0.98 -13.91
N PHE A 209 -7.30 1.85 -14.55
CA PHE A 209 -6.85 3.19 -14.91
C PHE A 209 -7.98 4.23 -14.78
N GLY A 210 -7.60 5.50 -14.86
CA GLY A 210 -8.52 6.62 -15.00
C GLY A 210 -7.91 7.74 -15.82
N LEU A 211 -8.71 8.34 -16.69
CA LEU A 211 -8.38 9.58 -17.39
C LEU A 211 -9.00 10.72 -16.60
N VAL A 212 -8.19 11.55 -15.93
CA VAL A 212 -8.68 12.60 -15.04
C VAL A 212 -8.54 13.96 -15.74
N GLY A 213 -9.68 14.64 -15.92
CA GLY A 213 -9.74 15.96 -16.55
C GLY A 213 -9.27 17.08 -15.62
N ALA A 214 -9.11 18.27 -16.17
CA ALA A 214 -8.64 19.45 -15.46
C ALA A 214 -9.56 19.87 -14.30
N ASP A 215 -10.82 19.44 -14.31
CA ASP A 215 -11.79 19.64 -13.22
C ASP A 215 -11.74 18.55 -12.11
N GLY A 216 -10.83 17.59 -12.22
CA GLY A 216 -10.69 16.47 -11.31
C GLY A 216 -11.68 15.32 -11.54
N LYS A 217 -12.49 15.37 -12.59
CA LYS A 217 -13.48 14.35 -12.93
C LYS A 217 -12.96 13.39 -14.00
N PRO A 218 -13.54 12.17 -14.08
CA PRO A 218 -13.23 11.25 -15.16
C PRO A 218 -13.60 11.85 -16.52
N LEU A 219 -12.66 11.78 -17.48
CA LEU A 219 -12.93 12.11 -18.88
C LEU A 219 -13.55 10.92 -19.59
N ALA A 220 -14.58 11.21 -20.40
CA ALA A 220 -15.16 10.25 -21.32
C ALA A 220 -14.29 10.07 -22.57
N TYR A 221 -14.46 8.93 -23.21
CA TYR A 221 -13.96 8.61 -24.54
C TYR A 221 -15.02 7.85 -25.32
N ASP A 222 -15.02 7.98 -26.64
CA ASP A 222 -16.05 7.40 -27.52
C ASP A 222 -15.71 5.96 -27.90
N GLU A 223 -14.40 5.69 -28.13
CA GLU A 223 -13.89 4.41 -28.63
C GLU A 223 -12.50 4.14 -28.05
N VAL A 224 -12.17 2.84 -27.89
CA VAL A 224 -10.82 2.41 -27.53
C VAL A 224 -10.32 1.34 -28.50
N GLU A 225 -9.06 1.47 -28.94
CA GLU A 225 -8.39 0.52 -29.81
C GLU A 225 -7.08 0.01 -29.19
N GLY A 226 -6.60 -1.16 -29.62
CA GLY A 226 -5.27 -1.69 -29.30
C GLY A 226 -5.22 -2.61 -28.07
N ALA A 227 -6.25 -2.61 -27.22
CA ALA A 227 -6.43 -3.55 -26.12
C ALA A 227 -7.92 -3.75 -25.82
N THR A 228 -8.26 -4.83 -25.13
CA THR A 228 -9.56 -4.96 -24.47
C THR A 228 -9.59 -4.06 -23.26
N VAL A 229 -10.61 -3.21 -23.15
CA VAL A 229 -10.83 -2.31 -22.01
C VAL A 229 -12.27 -2.51 -21.54
N GLU A 230 -12.44 -2.95 -20.29
CA GLU A 230 -13.74 -3.22 -19.69
C GLU A 230 -13.75 -2.67 -18.26
N ASP A 231 -14.80 -1.97 -17.87
CA ASP A 231 -15.00 -1.42 -16.51
C ASP A 231 -13.78 -0.63 -15.95
N GLY A 232 -13.10 0.14 -16.81
CA GLY A 232 -11.93 0.92 -16.42
C GLY A 232 -10.65 0.07 -16.22
N VAL A 233 -10.62 -1.15 -16.78
CA VAL A 233 -9.47 -2.07 -16.72
C VAL A 233 -8.96 -2.33 -18.14
N ILE A 234 -7.67 -2.08 -18.35
CA ILE A 234 -6.95 -2.47 -19.58
C ILE A 234 -6.40 -3.88 -19.39
N HIS A 235 -6.77 -4.81 -20.26
CA HIS A 235 -6.28 -6.19 -20.22
C HIS A 235 -4.96 -6.32 -20.99
N ILE A 236 -3.83 -6.32 -20.27
CA ILE A 236 -2.50 -6.45 -20.87
C ILE A 236 -2.19 -7.94 -21.06
N ARG A 237 -2.20 -8.40 -22.31
CA ARG A 237 -1.99 -9.82 -22.68
C ARG A 237 -0.79 -10.03 -23.62
N LYS A 238 -0.28 -8.97 -24.22
CA LYS A 238 0.83 -8.98 -25.19
C LYS A 238 2.05 -8.26 -24.57
N ARG A 239 3.21 -8.43 -25.18
CA ARG A 239 4.43 -7.71 -24.79
C ARG A 239 4.24 -6.20 -24.86
N ARG A 240 3.60 -5.70 -25.92
CA ARG A 240 3.34 -4.29 -26.14
C ARG A 240 1.89 -4.09 -26.57
N HIS A 241 1.28 -3.07 -25.99
CA HIS A 241 -0.01 -2.52 -26.41
C HIS A 241 0.15 -1.04 -26.74
N VAL A 242 -0.52 -0.59 -27.79
CA VAL A 242 -0.72 0.82 -28.11
C VAL A 242 -2.21 1.06 -28.00
N VAL A 243 -2.64 1.56 -26.85
CA VAL A 243 -4.05 1.77 -26.51
C VAL A 243 -4.44 3.20 -26.87
N ARG A 244 -5.38 3.37 -27.80
CA ARG A 244 -5.85 4.67 -28.28
C ARG A 244 -7.26 4.91 -27.79
N PHE A 245 -7.45 6.00 -27.06
CA PHE A 245 -8.74 6.50 -26.61
C PHE A 245 -9.14 7.67 -27.49
N LYS A 246 -10.22 7.51 -28.26
CA LYS A 246 -10.75 8.53 -29.18
C LYS A 246 -11.86 9.33 -28.52
N GLY A 247 -12.03 10.58 -28.94
CA GLY A 247 -13.07 11.47 -28.40
C GLY A 247 -12.68 12.14 -27.08
N VAL A 248 -11.46 11.99 -26.60
CA VAL A 248 -10.99 12.63 -25.37
C VAL A 248 -10.90 14.13 -25.54
N SER A 249 -11.67 14.89 -24.75
CA SER A 249 -11.89 16.34 -24.98
C SER A 249 -10.66 17.22 -24.68
N GLU A 250 -9.79 16.77 -23.77
CA GLU A 250 -8.58 17.49 -23.37
C GLU A 250 -7.50 16.47 -22.94
N ARG A 251 -6.26 16.95 -22.75
CA ARG A 251 -5.18 16.09 -22.24
C ARG A 251 -5.46 15.65 -20.79
N PRO A 252 -5.63 14.36 -20.52
CA PRO A 252 -5.85 13.88 -19.16
C PRO A 252 -4.57 13.86 -18.33
N ALA A 253 -4.72 13.96 -16.99
CA ALA A 253 -3.80 13.35 -16.07
C ALA A 253 -4.18 11.86 -15.96
N VAL A 254 -3.25 10.96 -16.28
CA VAL A 254 -3.53 9.52 -16.28
C VAL A 254 -3.20 8.91 -14.93
N SER A 255 -4.21 8.26 -14.34
CA SER A 255 -4.09 7.46 -13.11
C SER A 255 -3.98 5.99 -13.49
N LEU A 256 -2.90 5.32 -13.08
CA LEU A 256 -2.59 3.94 -13.46
C LEU A 256 -2.54 3.04 -12.24
N ASN A 257 -2.85 1.76 -12.44
CA ASN A 257 -2.88 0.72 -11.40
C ASN A 257 -3.77 1.11 -10.21
N ARG A 258 -4.93 1.70 -10.47
CA ARG A 258 -5.91 2.10 -9.46
C ARG A 258 -6.25 0.92 -8.55
N GLY A 259 -6.38 1.18 -7.25
CA GLY A 259 -6.58 0.16 -6.24
C GLY A 259 -5.45 -0.88 -6.19
N PHE A 260 -4.31 -0.62 -6.84
CA PHE A 260 -3.24 -1.60 -7.07
C PHE A 260 -3.78 -2.87 -7.71
N SER A 261 -4.45 -2.72 -8.84
CA SER A 261 -5.19 -3.80 -9.52
C SER A 261 -4.33 -4.99 -9.95
N ALA A 262 -3.00 -4.82 -10.01
CA ALA A 262 -2.05 -5.89 -10.27
C ALA A 262 -0.72 -5.66 -9.51
N PRO A 263 -0.09 -6.75 -8.99
CA PRO A 263 1.19 -6.70 -8.28
C PRO A 263 2.35 -6.60 -9.26
N VAL A 264 2.55 -5.42 -9.79
CA VAL A 264 3.57 -5.12 -10.80
C VAL A 264 4.44 -3.94 -10.36
N THR A 265 5.67 -3.88 -10.87
CA THR A 265 6.46 -2.66 -10.87
C THR A 265 6.02 -1.80 -12.04
N LEU A 266 5.57 -0.59 -11.77
CA LEU A 266 5.07 0.35 -12.77
C LEU A 266 6.05 1.50 -12.94
N SER A 267 6.59 1.67 -14.14
CA SER A 267 7.37 2.83 -14.56
C SER A 267 6.57 3.63 -15.58
N ALA A 268 6.10 4.78 -15.19
CA ALA A 268 5.30 5.65 -16.05
C ALA A 268 5.95 7.03 -16.17
N GLU A 269 6.06 7.52 -17.41
CA GLU A 269 6.51 8.89 -17.66
C GLU A 269 5.37 9.87 -17.29
N GLN A 270 5.39 10.35 -16.05
CA GLN A 270 4.43 11.33 -15.54
C GLN A 270 5.12 12.66 -15.27
N ARG A 271 4.47 13.75 -15.69
CA ARG A 271 4.97 15.09 -15.37
C ARG A 271 4.74 15.37 -13.87
N PRO A 272 5.64 16.11 -13.20
CA PRO A 272 5.43 16.48 -11.80
C PRO A 272 4.07 17.18 -11.56
N GLU A 273 3.60 18.01 -12.51
CA GLU A 273 2.32 18.69 -12.42
C GLU A 273 1.14 17.70 -12.36
N ASP A 274 1.20 16.63 -13.17
CA ASP A 274 0.17 15.59 -13.19
C ASP A 274 0.17 14.82 -11.84
N LEU A 275 1.34 14.54 -11.26
CA LEU A 275 1.43 13.92 -9.93
C LEU A 275 0.84 14.81 -8.83
N PHE A 276 1.16 16.12 -8.81
CA PHE A 276 0.54 17.06 -7.86
C PHE A 276 -0.97 17.16 -8.04
N PHE A 277 -1.43 17.09 -9.29
CA PHE A 277 -2.84 17.12 -9.61
C PHE A 277 -3.55 15.83 -9.11
N LEU A 278 -3.03 14.66 -9.43
CA LEU A 278 -3.56 13.37 -8.98
C LEU A 278 -3.53 13.24 -7.45
N ALA A 279 -2.45 13.69 -6.79
CA ALA A 279 -2.35 13.73 -5.33
C ALA A 279 -3.48 14.55 -4.66
N SER A 280 -4.09 15.48 -5.40
CA SER A 280 -5.16 16.35 -4.90
C SER A 280 -6.55 15.90 -5.35
N HIS A 281 -6.69 15.30 -6.53
CA HIS A 281 -7.96 15.13 -7.21
C HIS A 281 -8.31 13.71 -7.63
N ASP A 282 -7.38 12.74 -7.56
CA ASP A 282 -7.73 11.37 -7.91
C ASP A 282 -8.81 10.83 -6.97
N SER A 283 -9.86 10.25 -7.54
CA SER A 283 -10.95 9.63 -6.78
C SER A 283 -10.58 8.26 -6.21
N ASP A 284 -9.53 7.60 -6.75
CA ASP A 284 -9.01 6.36 -6.20
C ASP A 284 -8.06 6.63 -5.05
N ALA A 285 -8.42 6.15 -3.85
CA ALA A 285 -7.66 6.41 -2.63
C ALA A 285 -6.22 5.90 -2.70
N PHE A 286 -6.00 4.72 -3.30
CA PHE A 286 -4.66 4.17 -3.46
C PHE A 286 -3.83 5.01 -4.45
N ALA A 287 -4.37 5.31 -5.63
CA ALA A 287 -3.66 6.09 -6.64
C ALA A 287 -3.34 7.51 -6.16
N ARG A 288 -4.28 8.16 -5.44
CA ARG A 288 -4.07 9.45 -4.79
C ARG A 288 -2.92 9.39 -3.77
N TRP A 289 -2.91 8.39 -2.90
CA TRP A 289 -1.81 8.15 -1.95
C TRP A 289 -0.49 7.87 -2.68
N GLN A 290 -0.52 7.03 -3.73
CA GLN A 290 0.67 6.70 -4.50
C GLN A 290 1.31 7.94 -5.14
N ALA A 291 0.50 8.87 -5.66
CA ALA A 291 1.01 10.13 -6.20
C ALA A 291 1.70 10.98 -5.12
N VAL A 292 1.12 11.08 -3.92
CA VAL A 292 1.76 11.75 -2.76
C VAL A 292 3.08 11.07 -2.39
N ASN A 293 3.05 9.73 -2.26
CA ASN A 293 4.23 8.94 -1.89
C ASN A 293 5.35 9.09 -2.92
N THR A 294 5.03 9.07 -4.22
CA THR A 294 5.99 9.30 -5.31
C THR A 294 6.63 10.68 -5.21
N LEU A 295 5.83 11.73 -5.00
CA LEU A 295 6.34 13.10 -4.84
C LEU A 295 7.29 13.24 -3.64
N PHE A 296 6.97 12.60 -2.51
CA PHE A 296 7.87 12.58 -1.35
C PHE A 296 9.15 11.77 -1.61
N THR A 297 9.03 10.60 -2.22
CA THR A 297 10.18 9.75 -2.57
C THR A 297 11.15 10.47 -3.52
N ASP A 298 10.65 11.07 -4.59
CA ASP A 298 11.45 11.82 -5.56
C ASP A 298 12.18 13.00 -4.90
N ALA A 299 11.47 13.73 -4.03
CA ALA A 299 12.05 14.85 -3.29
C ALA A 299 13.13 14.39 -2.31
N LEU A 300 12.92 13.27 -1.62
CA LEU A 300 13.90 12.71 -0.69
C LEU A 300 15.13 12.16 -1.41
N ILE A 301 14.98 11.50 -2.55
CA ILE A 301 16.10 11.04 -3.38
C ILE A 301 16.88 12.22 -3.95
N ALA A 302 16.19 13.29 -4.37
CA ALA A 302 16.87 14.52 -4.82
C ALA A 302 17.66 15.17 -3.68
N ALA A 303 17.08 15.26 -2.48
CA ALA A 303 17.74 15.79 -1.28
C ALA A 303 18.94 14.93 -0.84
N PHE A 304 18.80 13.60 -0.89
CA PHE A 304 19.89 12.66 -0.66
C PHE A 304 21.07 12.93 -1.61
N ARG A 305 20.82 13.09 -2.91
CA ARG A 305 21.86 13.39 -3.88
C ARG A 305 22.53 14.75 -3.63
N GLN A 306 21.75 15.76 -3.22
CA GLN A 306 22.29 17.08 -2.84
C GLN A 306 23.19 16.97 -1.62
N ALA A 307 22.81 16.21 -0.58
CA ALA A 307 23.59 15.98 0.61
C ALA A 307 24.95 15.31 0.29
N LEU A 308 24.94 14.27 -0.55
CA LEU A 308 26.17 13.60 -0.99
C LEU A 308 27.11 14.54 -1.78
N ALA A 309 26.56 15.53 -2.49
CA ALA A 309 27.34 16.55 -3.19
C ALA A 309 27.80 17.70 -2.26
N GLY A 310 27.59 17.59 -0.93
CA GLY A 310 27.93 18.62 0.04
C GLY A 310 27.00 19.84 0.06
N GLY A 311 25.86 19.76 -0.63
CA GLY A 311 24.82 20.78 -0.67
C GLY A 311 23.82 20.65 0.48
N ARG A 312 23.00 21.69 0.68
CA ARG A 312 21.87 21.61 1.62
C ARG A 312 20.62 21.11 0.90
N PRO A 313 19.86 20.15 1.48
CA PRO A 313 18.58 19.74 0.94
C PRO A 313 17.63 20.91 0.72
N HIS A 314 17.02 20.97 -0.47
CA HIS A 314 16.03 21.98 -0.81
C HIS A 314 14.77 21.29 -1.35
N PHE A 315 13.61 21.73 -0.85
CA PHE A 315 12.31 21.18 -1.24
C PHE A 315 11.43 22.25 -1.88
N PRO A 316 10.70 21.93 -2.96
CA PRO A 316 9.74 22.86 -3.55
C PRO A 316 8.65 23.25 -2.55
N ALA A 317 8.33 24.53 -2.42
CA ALA A 317 7.29 25.02 -1.51
C ALA A 317 5.93 24.36 -1.74
N ARG A 318 5.62 23.97 -2.98
CA ARG A 318 4.39 23.25 -3.34
C ARG A 318 4.26 21.88 -2.65
N LEU A 319 5.38 21.24 -2.26
CA LEU A 319 5.37 19.97 -1.55
C LEU A 319 4.88 20.15 -0.11
N SER A 320 5.40 21.16 0.60
CA SER A 320 4.92 21.53 1.95
C SER A 320 3.46 22.01 1.91
N ALA A 321 3.07 22.75 0.87
CA ALA A 321 1.69 23.16 0.67
C ALA A 321 0.75 21.96 0.42
N LEU A 322 1.19 20.93 -0.32
CA LEU A 322 0.43 19.70 -0.51
C LEU A 322 0.21 19.00 0.84
N ALA A 323 1.25 18.83 1.64
CA ALA A 323 1.13 18.24 2.98
C ALA A 323 0.14 19.01 3.87
N GLY A 324 0.20 20.35 3.85
CA GLY A 324 -0.75 21.19 4.58
C GLY A 324 -2.19 21.03 4.12
N ARG A 325 -2.43 20.93 2.81
CA ARG A 325 -3.76 20.67 2.26
C ARG A 325 -4.28 19.29 2.69
N ILE A 326 -3.47 18.25 2.59
CA ILE A 326 -3.85 16.89 3.03
C ILE A 326 -4.19 16.90 4.52
N ALA A 327 -3.36 17.55 5.35
CA ALA A 327 -3.63 17.68 6.78
C ALA A 327 -4.97 18.36 7.06
N GLY A 328 -5.34 19.39 6.30
CA GLY A 328 -6.55 20.17 6.49
C GLY A 328 -7.81 19.66 5.76
N ASP A 329 -7.69 18.70 4.86
CA ASP A 329 -8.83 18.22 4.03
C ASP A 329 -9.78 17.34 4.84
N GLU A 330 -10.83 17.92 5.40
CA GLU A 330 -11.83 17.20 6.21
C GLU A 330 -12.78 16.31 5.37
N THR A 331 -12.69 16.35 4.05
CA THR A 331 -13.41 15.40 3.18
C THR A 331 -12.77 14.02 3.16
N LEU A 332 -11.50 13.94 3.60
CA LEU A 332 -10.73 12.71 3.72
C LEU A 332 -10.80 12.17 5.16
N GLU A 333 -10.88 10.86 5.27
CA GLU A 333 -10.80 10.18 6.56
C GLU A 333 -9.51 10.54 7.31
N ALA A 334 -9.58 10.70 8.63
CA ALA A 334 -8.42 11.03 9.45
C ALA A 334 -7.28 9.99 9.32
N ALA A 335 -7.64 8.69 9.26
CA ALA A 335 -6.68 7.61 9.05
C ALA A 335 -5.96 7.73 7.69
N TYR A 336 -6.69 8.08 6.63
CA TYR A 336 -6.10 8.30 5.31
C TYR A 336 -5.14 9.50 5.30
N ARG A 337 -5.54 10.60 5.91
CA ARG A 337 -4.70 11.81 6.05
C ARG A 337 -3.41 11.51 6.79
N ALA A 338 -3.49 10.76 7.89
CA ALA A 338 -2.33 10.31 8.65
C ALA A 338 -1.36 9.50 7.77
N LEU A 339 -1.91 8.55 7.01
CA LEU A 339 -1.12 7.67 6.15
C LEU A 339 -0.51 8.41 4.96
N ALA A 340 -1.22 9.37 4.38
CA ALA A 340 -0.71 10.19 3.27
C ALA A 340 0.36 11.22 3.72
N LEU A 341 0.35 11.62 5.00
CA LEU A 341 1.37 12.48 5.59
C LEU A 341 2.62 11.70 6.06
N ALA A 342 2.52 10.38 6.23
CA ALA A 342 3.66 9.57 6.60
C ALA A 342 4.68 9.52 5.45
N LEU A 343 5.90 9.99 5.73
CA LEU A 343 6.98 9.96 4.74
C LEU A 343 7.40 8.52 4.42
N PRO A 344 7.89 8.25 3.20
CA PRO A 344 8.51 6.97 2.85
C PRO A 344 9.55 6.56 3.87
N GLY A 345 9.62 5.26 4.18
CA GLY A 345 10.59 4.70 5.10
C GLY A 345 12.02 4.76 4.54
N GLU A 346 13.01 4.77 5.42
CA GLU A 346 14.43 4.78 4.99
C GLU A 346 14.76 3.56 4.13
N ALA A 347 14.23 2.40 4.48
CA ALA A 347 14.40 1.17 3.70
C ALA A 347 13.74 1.24 2.31
N ASP A 348 12.60 1.94 2.18
CA ASP A 348 11.94 2.14 0.88
C ASP A 348 12.77 3.06 0.00
N ILE A 349 13.27 4.18 0.56
CA ILE A 349 14.14 5.14 -0.13
C ILE A 349 15.45 4.45 -0.56
N ALA A 350 16.06 3.66 0.34
CA ALA A 350 17.28 2.90 0.06
C ALA A 350 17.08 1.91 -1.10
N ARG A 351 15.93 1.25 -1.15
CA ARG A 351 15.57 0.33 -2.24
C ARG A 351 15.44 1.05 -3.58
N ASP A 352 14.83 2.23 -3.59
CA ASP A 352 14.65 3.04 -4.80
C ASP A 352 15.97 3.66 -5.29
N ILE A 353 16.90 3.98 -4.38
CA ILE A 353 18.27 4.39 -4.72
C ILE A 353 19.06 3.21 -5.32
N GLY A 354 18.93 2.04 -4.77
CA GLY A 354 19.45 0.77 -5.25
C GLY A 354 20.94 0.52 -4.93
N THR A 355 21.85 1.43 -5.23
CA THR A 355 23.29 1.28 -5.03
C THR A 355 23.92 2.52 -4.41
N ASN A 356 25.06 2.36 -3.74
CA ASN A 356 25.77 3.45 -3.06
C ASN A 356 24.90 4.21 -2.06
N VAL A 357 24.13 3.45 -1.30
CA VAL A 357 23.21 3.97 -0.28
C VAL A 357 24.02 4.46 0.93
N ASP A 358 23.76 5.70 1.35
CA ASP A 358 24.28 6.28 2.59
C ASP A 358 23.08 6.50 3.55
N PRO A 359 22.94 5.70 4.64
CA PRO A 359 21.84 5.81 5.58
C PRO A 359 21.76 7.17 6.29
N ASP A 360 22.90 7.78 6.62
CA ASP A 360 22.94 9.08 7.30
C ASP A 360 22.45 10.20 6.37
N ALA A 361 22.77 10.11 5.08
CA ALA A 361 22.27 11.08 4.09
C ALA A 361 20.74 10.90 3.87
N ILE A 362 20.21 9.67 3.90
CA ILE A 362 18.76 9.43 3.84
C ILE A 362 18.08 9.99 5.07
N PHE A 363 18.59 9.69 6.27
CA PHE A 363 18.06 10.21 7.52
C PHE A 363 18.04 11.75 7.51
N SER A 364 19.15 12.39 7.16
CA SER A 364 19.27 13.84 7.07
C SER A 364 18.28 14.45 6.08
N ALA A 365 18.06 13.82 4.92
CA ALA A 365 17.08 14.28 3.94
C ALA A 365 15.66 14.21 4.48
N ARG A 366 15.30 13.13 5.21
CA ARG A 366 13.98 12.98 5.83
C ARG A 366 13.74 14.02 6.92
N GLU A 367 14.71 14.22 7.81
CA GLU A 367 14.62 15.24 8.86
C GLU A 367 14.46 16.66 8.28
N ALA A 368 15.20 16.97 7.20
CA ALA A 368 15.08 18.25 6.53
C ALA A 368 13.70 18.43 5.88
N LEU A 369 13.09 17.39 5.32
CA LEU A 369 11.73 17.46 4.77
C LEU A 369 10.68 17.62 5.86
N VAL A 370 10.79 16.88 6.96
CA VAL A 370 9.90 17.03 8.13
C VAL A 370 9.92 18.47 8.61
N LEU A 371 11.13 19.04 8.79
CA LEU A 371 11.28 20.43 9.23
C LEU A 371 10.67 21.42 8.23
N ALA A 372 10.89 21.23 6.93
CA ALA A 372 10.34 22.09 5.89
C ALA A 372 8.80 22.09 5.88
N VAL A 373 8.18 20.90 5.98
CA VAL A 373 6.73 20.75 6.06
C VAL A 373 6.18 21.36 7.35
N ALA A 374 6.78 21.05 8.48
CA ALA A 374 6.36 21.55 9.79
C ALA A 374 6.44 23.08 9.87
N THR A 375 7.55 23.65 9.43
CA THR A 375 7.74 25.12 9.44
C THR A 375 6.72 25.83 8.55
N ALA A 376 6.45 25.30 7.36
CA ALA A 376 5.51 25.91 6.43
C ALA A 376 4.04 25.81 6.90
N ASN A 377 3.72 24.87 7.78
CA ASN A 377 2.34 24.56 8.20
C ASN A 377 2.15 24.60 9.73
N GLU A 378 3.04 25.23 10.47
CA GLU A 378 3.03 25.20 11.96
C GLU A 378 1.67 25.56 12.54
N ALA A 379 1.13 26.74 12.23
CA ALA A 379 -0.09 27.23 12.84
C ALA A 379 -1.32 26.34 12.54
N PRO A 380 -1.61 25.94 11.28
CA PRO A 380 -2.72 25.03 11.00
C PRO A 380 -2.52 23.63 11.58
N MET A 381 -1.30 23.08 11.61
CA MET A 381 -1.02 21.78 12.21
C MET A 381 -1.18 21.80 13.73
N ARG A 382 -0.76 22.86 14.43
CA ARG A 382 -1.00 23.01 15.87
C ARG A 382 -2.49 23.11 16.19
N ALA A 383 -3.24 23.91 15.43
CA ALA A 383 -4.67 24.06 15.62
C ALA A 383 -5.42 22.73 15.40
N LEU A 384 -5.02 21.97 14.38
CA LEU A 384 -5.59 20.66 14.10
C LEU A 384 -5.23 19.63 15.18
N TYR A 385 -3.98 19.59 15.64
CA TYR A 385 -3.51 18.71 16.70
C TYR A 385 -4.32 18.90 18.01
N GLU A 386 -4.61 20.15 18.40
CA GLU A 386 -5.43 20.43 19.57
C GLU A 386 -6.89 20.03 19.35
N ARG A 387 -7.44 20.26 18.17
CA ARG A 387 -8.81 19.87 17.81
C ARG A 387 -9.07 18.36 17.80
N LEU A 388 -8.00 17.59 17.51
CA LEU A 388 -8.05 16.12 17.49
C LEU A 388 -7.91 15.50 18.89
N ARG A 389 -7.68 16.31 19.93
CA ARG A 389 -7.64 15.81 21.31
C ARG A 389 -8.97 15.15 21.67
N ASP A 390 -8.87 14.00 22.29
CA ASP A 390 -10.02 13.24 22.77
C ASP A 390 -9.77 12.87 24.25
N ASP A 391 -10.58 13.45 25.12
CA ASP A 391 -10.53 13.18 26.55
C ASP A 391 -11.59 12.15 26.98
N GLY A 392 -12.29 11.51 26.01
CA GLY A 392 -13.30 10.48 26.21
C GLY A 392 -12.72 9.11 26.57
N ALA A 393 -13.61 8.16 26.77
CA ALA A 393 -13.25 6.77 26.95
C ALA A 393 -12.58 6.21 25.68
N PHE A 394 -11.56 5.36 25.86
CA PHE A 394 -10.90 4.73 24.73
C PHE A 394 -11.88 3.86 23.93
N SER A 395 -11.80 3.96 22.61
CA SER A 395 -12.47 3.06 21.68
C SER A 395 -11.51 2.65 20.56
N PRO A 396 -11.42 1.36 20.22
CA PRO A 396 -10.57 0.84 19.13
C PRO A 396 -11.23 0.94 17.75
N ASP A 397 -12.39 1.59 17.62
CA ASP A 397 -13.09 1.76 16.35
C ASP A 397 -12.27 2.56 15.33
N ALA A 398 -12.62 2.41 14.04
CA ALA A 398 -11.89 3.01 12.93
C ALA A 398 -11.79 4.53 13.00
N ALA A 399 -12.84 5.23 13.42
CA ALA A 399 -12.86 6.70 13.49
C ALA A 399 -11.96 7.20 14.62
N SER A 400 -12.04 6.59 15.80
CA SER A 400 -11.22 6.92 16.97
C SER A 400 -9.74 6.61 16.72
N ALA A 401 -9.44 5.43 16.16
CA ALA A 401 -8.08 5.05 15.76
C ALA A 401 -7.51 6.01 14.69
N GLY A 402 -8.31 6.37 13.70
CA GLY A 402 -7.91 7.33 12.67
C GLY A 402 -7.62 8.73 13.22
N ARG A 403 -8.41 9.18 14.19
CA ARG A 403 -8.18 10.46 14.88
C ARG A 403 -6.86 10.46 15.67
N ARG A 404 -6.57 9.37 16.40
CA ARG A 404 -5.27 9.20 17.08
C ARG A 404 -4.12 9.15 16.08
N ALA A 405 -4.25 8.38 15.01
CA ALA A 405 -3.22 8.29 13.97
C ALA A 405 -2.89 9.67 13.38
N LEU A 406 -3.90 10.47 13.04
CA LEU A 406 -3.69 11.82 12.52
C LEU A 406 -3.07 12.74 13.57
N ARG A 407 -3.51 12.67 14.81
CA ARG A 407 -2.93 13.46 15.89
C ARG A 407 -1.46 13.11 16.13
N ASN A 408 -1.11 11.84 16.08
CA ASN A 408 0.24 11.34 16.31
C ASN A 408 1.20 11.69 15.17
N ILE A 409 0.77 11.64 13.91
CA ILE A 409 1.61 12.09 12.80
C ILE A 409 1.84 13.63 12.85
N LEU A 410 0.83 14.40 13.26
CA LEU A 410 1.01 15.84 13.50
C LEU A 410 1.97 16.11 14.66
N LEU A 411 1.94 15.31 15.74
CA LEU A 411 2.92 15.39 16.83
C LEU A 411 4.33 15.19 16.28
N ASP A 412 4.57 14.19 15.45
CA ASP A 412 5.87 13.92 14.85
C ASP A 412 6.40 15.12 14.05
N TYR A 413 5.55 15.76 13.24
CA TYR A 413 5.90 17.01 12.54
C TYR A 413 6.16 18.17 13.49
N LEU A 414 5.33 18.34 14.51
CA LEU A 414 5.44 19.49 15.44
C LEU A 414 6.62 19.35 16.41
N CYS A 415 7.10 18.13 16.65
CA CYS A 415 8.23 17.88 17.55
C CYS A 415 9.55 18.46 17.07
N VAL A 416 9.73 18.73 15.78
CA VAL A 416 10.97 19.37 15.26
C VAL A 416 10.98 20.88 15.43
N LEU A 417 9.87 21.49 15.85
CA LEU A 417 9.72 22.92 16.05
C LEU A 417 10.02 23.34 17.50
N PRO A 418 10.28 24.64 17.77
CA PRO A 418 10.42 25.13 19.14
C PRO A 418 9.24 24.74 20.04
N GLY A 419 9.51 24.23 21.24
CA GLY A 419 8.51 23.72 22.17
C GLY A 419 8.03 22.29 21.85
N GLY A 420 8.67 21.61 20.88
CA GLY A 420 8.30 20.26 20.47
C GLY A 420 8.54 19.21 21.57
N VAL A 421 9.62 19.33 22.32
CA VAL A 421 9.92 18.41 23.42
C VAL A 421 8.87 18.49 24.52
N GLU A 422 8.44 19.70 24.90
CA GLU A 422 7.37 19.91 25.89
C GLU A 422 6.02 19.39 25.37
N LEU A 423 5.76 19.55 24.08
CA LEU A 423 4.55 19.03 23.44
C LEU A 423 4.50 17.49 23.53
N ALA A 424 5.58 16.83 23.17
CA ALA A 424 5.69 15.37 23.22
C ALA A 424 5.61 14.83 24.67
N ALA A 425 6.27 15.51 25.62
CA ALA A 425 6.20 15.12 27.04
C ALA A 425 4.76 15.26 27.58
N ARG A 426 4.07 16.35 27.30
CA ARG A 426 2.64 16.49 27.68
C ARG A 426 1.76 15.41 27.04
N HIS A 427 2.00 15.08 25.78
CA HIS A 427 1.26 14.00 25.10
C HIS A 427 1.49 12.65 25.79
N PHE A 428 2.73 12.33 26.13
CA PHE A 428 3.11 11.09 26.82
C PHE A 428 2.38 10.96 28.15
N HIS A 429 2.41 11.99 28.99
CA HIS A 429 1.80 11.98 30.32
C HIS A 429 0.26 11.98 30.28
N ALA A 430 -0.34 12.63 29.28
CA ALA A 430 -1.79 12.70 29.09
C ALA A 430 -2.37 11.44 28.43
N ALA A 431 -1.53 10.58 27.85
CA ALA A 431 -1.99 9.41 27.13
C ALA A 431 -2.71 8.39 28.02
N ASN A 432 -3.93 8.06 27.66
CA ASN A 432 -4.77 7.02 28.32
C ASN A 432 -4.81 5.71 27.54
N ASN A 433 -3.97 5.57 26.53
CA ASN A 433 -3.86 4.41 25.66
C ASN A 433 -2.42 4.23 25.16
N MET A 434 -2.09 2.99 24.74
CA MET A 434 -0.74 2.65 24.28
C MET A 434 -0.39 3.32 22.94
N THR A 435 -1.35 3.53 22.04
CA THR A 435 -1.09 4.19 20.73
C THR A 435 -0.48 5.58 20.91
N ASP A 436 -1.12 6.42 21.72
CA ASP A 436 -0.65 7.78 21.99
C ASP A 436 0.63 7.78 22.82
N ARG A 437 0.72 6.89 23.82
CA ARG A 437 1.91 6.78 24.69
C ARG A 437 3.14 6.36 23.91
N ALA A 438 3.04 5.33 23.07
CA ALA A 438 4.15 4.87 22.24
C ALA A 438 4.56 5.91 21.19
N ALA A 439 3.61 6.59 20.56
CA ALA A 439 3.90 7.64 19.59
C ALA A 439 4.68 8.81 20.23
N ALA A 440 4.27 9.25 21.42
CA ALA A 440 4.97 10.30 22.14
C ALA A 440 6.35 9.86 22.65
N LEU A 441 6.46 8.61 23.13
CA LEU A 441 7.74 8.03 23.55
C LEU A 441 8.72 7.99 22.38
N MET A 442 8.26 7.52 21.21
CA MET A 442 9.07 7.47 19.98
C MET A 442 9.53 8.86 19.56
N ALA A 443 8.64 9.86 19.58
CA ALA A 443 9.00 11.25 19.26
C ALA A 443 10.07 11.80 20.21
N LEU A 444 9.96 11.54 21.52
CA LEU A 444 10.95 11.94 22.52
C LEU A 444 12.28 11.21 22.32
N ALA A 445 12.27 9.90 22.15
CA ALA A 445 13.47 9.09 22.05
C ALA A 445 14.28 9.37 20.77
N HIS A 446 13.60 9.58 19.64
CA HIS A 446 14.26 9.79 18.35
C HIS A 446 14.64 11.26 18.11
N ARG A 447 13.71 12.20 18.35
CA ARG A 447 13.92 13.61 17.99
C ARG A 447 14.57 14.44 19.10
N HIS A 448 14.38 14.02 20.35
CA HIS A 448 14.86 14.74 21.54
C HIS A 448 15.79 13.88 22.41
N ARG A 449 16.54 12.98 21.76
CA ARG A 449 17.50 12.11 22.42
C ARG A 449 18.45 12.92 23.32
N GLY A 450 18.56 12.52 24.60
CA GLY A 450 19.39 13.20 25.58
C GLY A 450 18.70 14.34 26.33
N SER A 451 17.43 14.68 26.01
CA SER A 451 16.66 15.62 26.83
C SER A 451 16.22 14.96 28.15
N PRO A 452 16.05 15.75 29.24
CA PRO A 452 15.51 15.24 30.49
C PRO A 452 14.13 14.58 30.29
N GLN A 453 13.28 15.14 29.44
CA GLN A 453 11.94 14.62 29.13
C GLN A 453 11.98 13.25 28.46
N ALA A 454 12.93 13.03 27.53
CA ALA A 454 13.11 11.71 26.92
C ALA A 454 13.57 10.66 27.95
N ALA A 455 14.55 11.02 28.80
CA ALA A 455 15.03 10.14 29.86
C ALA A 455 13.93 9.78 30.87
N GLU A 456 13.13 10.77 31.27
CA GLU A 456 11.99 10.56 32.17
C GLU A 456 10.93 9.63 31.54
N ALA A 457 10.54 9.89 30.28
CA ALA A 457 9.52 9.09 29.58
C ALA A 457 9.96 7.63 29.40
N LEU A 458 11.22 7.39 29.03
CA LEU A 458 11.80 6.04 28.93
C LEU A 458 11.78 5.32 30.28
N SER A 459 12.22 5.99 31.35
CA SER A 459 12.21 5.41 32.71
C SER A 459 10.81 5.16 33.22
N ALA A 460 9.85 6.07 32.95
CA ALA A 460 8.46 5.90 33.36
C ALA A 460 7.78 4.73 32.61
N PHE A 461 8.10 4.55 31.32
CA PHE A 461 7.59 3.43 30.53
C PHE A 461 8.13 2.10 31.07
N GLU A 462 9.45 2.00 31.28
CA GLU A 462 10.10 0.81 31.85
C GLU A 462 9.54 0.47 33.24
N ALA A 463 9.42 1.47 34.13
CA ALA A 463 8.86 1.27 35.47
C ALA A 463 7.44 0.73 35.45
N ARG A 464 6.64 1.12 34.45
CA ARG A 464 5.23 0.67 34.33
C ARG A 464 5.09 -0.69 33.66
N TYR A 465 5.90 -0.99 32.66
CA TYR A 465 5.72 -2.15 31.78
C TYR A 465 6.88 -3.15 31.80
N GLY A 466 7.93 -2.93 32.58
CA GLY A 466 9.14 -3.74 32.56
C GLY A 466 8.95 -5.23 32.86
N SER A 467 7.80 -5.61 33.45
CA SER A 467 7.44 -7.02 33.69
C SER A 467 6.70 -7.69 32.53
N ASP A 468 6.32 -6.92 31.47
CA ASP A 468 5.63 -7.43 30.29
C ASP A 468 6.55 -7.38 29.07
N PRO A 469 7.14 -8.52 28.64
CA PRO A 469 8.08 -8.55 27.52
C PRO A 469 7.47 -8.06 26.21
N LEU A 470 6.19 -8.34 25.94
CA LEU A 470 5.53 -7.93 24.70
C LEU A 470 5.30 -6.42 24.63
N VAL A 471 5.11 -5.77 25.77
CA VAL A 471 5.03 -4.31 25.83
C VAL A 471 6.42 -3.70 25.74
N MET A 472 7.42 -4.32 26.36
CA MET A 472 8.81 -3.83 26.30
C MET A 472 9.41 -3.90 24.91
N ASP A 473 8.93 -4.76 24.02
CA ASP A 473 9.32 -4.73 22.59
C ASP A 473 9.02 -3.37 21.92
N LYS A 474 8.07 -2.59 22.45
CA LYS A 474 7.76 -1.23 21.96
C LYS A 474 8.74 -0.17 22.51
N TRP A 475 9.49 -0.50 23.54
CA TRP A 475 10.47 0.38 24.19
C TRP A 475 11.84 0.31 23.49
N PHE A 476 12.22 -0.88 22.97
CA PHE A 476 13.46 -1.10 22.23
C PHE A 476 13.35 -0.60 20.79
#